data_c701b0a908503bde7fe21e59c48eec6f
#
_entry.id   c701b0a908503bde7fe21e59c48eec6f
#
_cell.length_a   1.000
_cell.length_b   1.000
_cell.length_c   1.000
_cell.angle_alpha   90.00
_cell.angle_beta   90.00
_cell.angle_gamma   90.00
#
_symmetry.space_group_name_H-M   'P 1'
#
loop_
_entity.id
_entity.type
_entity.pdbx_description
1 polymer ?
#
loop_
_entity_poly.entity_id
_entity_poly.type
_entity_poly.pdbx_seq_one_letter_code
_entity_poly.pdbx_strand_id
1 'polypeptide(L)'
;MSTTKHTLSVLVENKPGVLTRVSALFARRGFNIHSLAVGPTEHPQISRIAVIANADDTAMDQVVKQLNKLVNVLKIVELDQADSVQRELLLIKVLANDASRTAVLQIVDLFRAHVVDVHPDSVVIEMVGSESKVQALLNSLRP
;
A
#
# COMPACT_ATOMS: atom_id res chain seq x y z
N MET A 1 6.76 24.42 5.89
CA MET A 1 7.28 23.21 6.56
C MET A 1 7.28 22.05 5.57
N SER A 2 8.32 21.24 5.62
CA SER A 2 8.40 20.09 4.73
C SER A 2 7.42 19.01 5.14
N THR A 3 6.78 18.38 4.16
CA THR A 3 5.94 17.22 4.40
C THR A 3 6.80 15.96 4.37
N THR A 4 6.46 15.01 5.21
CA THR A 4 7.10 13.68 5.24
C THR A 4 6.04 12.60 5.14
N LYS A 5 6.46 11.41 4.73
CA LYS A 5 5.58 10.25 4.72
C LYS A 5 5.41 9.73 6.14
N HIS A 6 4.16 9.56 6.52
CA HIS A 6 3.80 8.94 7.80
C HIS A 6 3.04 7.65 7.53
N THR A 7 3.42 6.61 8.23
CA THR A 7 2.75 5.31 8.13
C THR A 7 1.99 5.04 9.43
N LEU A 8 0.69 4.88 9.32
CA LEU A 8 -0.18 4.59 10.45
C LEU A 8 -0.76 3.20 10.33
N SER A 9 -0.71 2.45 11.43
CA SER A 9 -1.47 1.21 11.60
C SER A 9 -2.67 1.52 12.49
N VAL A 10 -3.86 1.42 11.94
CA VAL A 10 -5.10 1.76 12.65
C VAL A 10 -5.92 0.48 12.80
N LEU A 11 -6.08 0.02 14.05
CA LEU A 11 -6.98 -1.09 14.36
C LEU A 11 -8.37 -0.55 14.57
N VAL A 12 -9.33 -1.09 13.85
CA VAL A 12 -10.72 -0.65 13.85
C VAL A 12 -11.67 -1.85 13.97
N GLU A 13 -12.88 -1.57 14.41
CA GLU A 13 -13.93 -2.58 14.34
C GLU A 13 -14.24 -2.88 12.87
N ASN A 14 -14.37 -4.17 12.56
CA ASN A 14 -14.72 -4.62 11.19
C ASN A 14 -16.23 -4.46 10.98
N LYS A 15 -16.66 -3.22 10.72
CA LYS A 15 -18.05 -2.85 10.52
C LYS A 15 -18.21 -1.98 9.27
N PRO A 16 -19.37 -2.02 8.61
CA PRO A 16 -19.63 -1.14 7.46
C PRO A 16 -19.48 0.34 7.84
N GLY A 17 -18.89 1.12 6.94
CA GLY A 17 -18.75 2.56 7.08
C GLY A 17 -17.55 3.04 7.89
N VAL A 18 -16.82 2.16 8.56
CA VAL A 18 -15.66 2.58 9.38
C VAL A 18 -14.55 3.15 8.49
N LEU A 19 -14.23 2.47 7.39
CA LEU A 19 -13.22 2.96 6.44
C LEU A 19 -13.59 4.34 5.90
N THR A 20 -14.85 4.56 5.58
CA THR A 20 -15.34 5.85 5.09
C THR A 20 -15.11 6.95 6.13
N ARG A 21 -15.38 6.69 7.40
CA ARG A 21 -15.15 7.66 8.47
C ARG A 21 -13.67 7.99 8.64
N VAL A 22 -12.82 6.97 8.58
CA VAL A 22 -11.37 7.17 8.70
C VAL A 22 -10.82 7.98 7.52
N SER A 23 -11.17 7.59 6.30
CA SER A 23 -10.69 8.29 5.11
C SER A 23 -11.22 9.72 5.02
N ALA A 24 -12.43 9.97 5.51
CA ALA A 24 -13.01 11.31 5.53
C ALA A 24 -12.20 12.29 6.37
N LEU A 25 -11.56 11.83 7.45
CA LEU A 25 -10.72 12.70 8.26
C LEU A 25 -9.50 13.21 7.49
N PHE A 26 -8.87 12.35 6.69
CA PHE A 26 -7.77 12.76 5.83
C PHE A 26 -8.26 13.74 4.76
N ALA A 27 -9.39 13.46 4.16
CA ALA A 27 -9.97 14.33 3.12
C ALA A 27 -10.29 15.73 3.64
N ARG A 28 -10.90 15.84 4.82
CA ARG A 28 -11.24 17.12 5.44
C ARG A 28 -10.02 17.99 5.72
N ARG A 29 -8.89 17.36 6.02
CA ARG A 29 -7.63 18.06 6.31
C ARG A 29 -6.82 18.33 5.05
N GLY A 30 -7.31 17.92 3.88
CA GLY A 30 -6.63 18.14 2.60
C GLY A 30 -5.40 17.26 2.39
N PHE A 31 -5.25 16.20 3.17
CA PHE A 31 -4.12 15.27 2.98
C PHE A 31 -4.41 14.29 1.87
N ASN A 32 -3.41 14.05 1.06
CA ASN A 32 -3.46 13.00 0.08
C ASN A 32 -2.97 11.69 0.70
N ILE A 33 -3.79 10.66 0.61
CA ILE A 33 -3.40 9.31 1.03
C ILE A 33 -2.53 8.73 -0.08
N HIS A 34 -1.27 8.45 0.23
CA HIS A 34 -0.33 7.86 -0.71
C HIS A 34 -0.62 6.37 -0.94
N SER A 35 -0.97 5.66 0.13
CA SER A 35 -1.22 4.23 0.07
C SER A 35 -2.21 3.84 1.15
N LEU A 36 -3.08 2.89 0.84
CA LEU A 36 -4.11 2.41 1.74
C LEU A 36 -4.30 0.92 1.54
N ALA A 37 -4.21 0.16 2.62
CA ALA A 37 -4.53 -1.26 2.61
C ALA A 37 -5.37 -1.60 3.83
N VAL A 38 -6.42 -2.37 3.63
CA VAL A 38 -7.36 -2.76 4.68
C VAL A 38 -7.60 -4.25 4.62
N GLY A 39 -7.59 -4.90 5.77
CA GLY A 39 -7.94 -6.31 5.85
C GLY A 39 -8.28 -6.72 7.27
N PRO A 40 -9.01 -7.82 7.44
CA PRO A 40 -9.26 -8.36 8.78
C PRO A 40 -7.95 -8.86 9.40
N THR A 41 -7.90 -8.82 10.71
CA THR A 41 -6.80 -9.41 11.50
C THR A 41 -7.12 -10.87 11.81
N GLU A 42 -6.30 -11.50 12.67
CA GLU A 42 -6.60 -12.83 13.20
C GLU A 42 -7.90 -12.87 14.02
N HIS A 43 -8.39 -11.69 14.43
CA HIS A 43 -9.73 -11.54 15.01
C HIS A 43 -10.68 -11.04 13.93
N PRO A 44 -11.68 -11.85 13.50
CA PRO A 44 -12.56 -11.46 12.39
C PRO A 44 -13.34 -10.17 12.61
N GLN A 45 -13.52 -9.76 13.86
CA GLN A 45 -14.25 -8.55 14.22
C GLN A 45 -13.37 -7.29 14.19
N ILE A 46 -12.08 -7.45 13.97
CA ILE A 46 -11.11 -6.35 13.98
C ILE A 46 -10.39 -6.33 12.64
N SER A 47 -10.37 -5.16 12.00
CA SER A 47 -9.59 -4.91 10.78
C SER A 47 -8.42 -4.00 11.07
N ARG A 48 -7.37 -4.13 10.26
CA ARG A 48 -6.24 -3.19 10.27
C ARG A 48 -6.26 -2.37 9.00
N ILE A 49 -6.15 -1.07 9.18
CA ILE A 49 -5.95 -0.12 8.08
C ILE A 49 -4.49 0.32 8.12
N ALA A 50 -3.76 0.07 7.05
CA ALA A 50 -2.40 0.57 6.88
C ALA A 50 -2.47 1.77 5.94
N VAL A 51 -2.17 2.95 6.46
CA VAL A 51 -2.27 4.22 5.72
C VAL A 51 -0.91 4.86 5.64
N ILE A 52 -0.51 5.26 4.44
CA ILE A 52 0.65 6.12 4.23
C ILE A 52 0.15 7.44 3.68
N ALA A 53 0.46 8.53 4.38
CA ALA A 53 0.05 9.87 3.98
C ALA A 53 1.22 10.84 4.11
N ASN A 54 1.22 11.87 3.27
CA ASN A 54 2.21 12.94 3.33
C ASN A 54 1.63 14.10 4.11
N ALA A 55 2.29 14.49 5.18
CA ALA A 55 1.88 15.62 6.01
C ALA A 55 3.07 16.10 6.83
N ASP A 56 2.99 17.35 7.33
CA ASP A 56 3.94 17.76 8.36
C ASP A 56 3.58 17.11 9.70
N ASP A 57 4.52 17.11 10.64
CA ASP A 57 4.35 16.38 11.89
C ASP A 57 3.19 16.93 12.73
N THR A 58 3.00 18.24 12.75
CA THR A 58 1.92 18.89 13.51
C THR A 58 0.56 18.48 12.96
N ALA A 59 0.42 18.51 11.65
CA ALA A 59 -0.84 18.15 11.00
C ALA A 59 -1.14 16.66 11.20
N MET A 60 -0.12 15.79 11.14
CA MET A 60 -0.30 14.37 11.38
C MET A 60 -0.72 14.10 12.83
N ASP A 61 -0.14 14.79 13.80
CA ASP A 61 -0.55 14.67 15.20
C ASP A 61 -2.03 15.02 15.39
N GLN A 62 -2.51 16.04 14.70
CA GLN A 62 -3.92 16.41 14.74
C GLN A 62 -4.83 15.33 14.15
N VAL A 63 -4.42 14.72 13.05
CA VAL A 63 -5.19 13.63 12.44
C VAL A 63 -5.26 12.44 13.40
N VAL A 64 -4.16 12.06 14.03
CA VAL A 64 -4.13 10.98 15.01
C VAL A 64 -5.07 11.26 16.17
N LYS A 65 -5.06 12.49 16.68
CA LYS A 65 -5.98 12.88 17.77
C LYS A 65 -7.44 12.79 17.35
N GLN A 66 -7.76 13.20 16.13
CA GLN A 66 -9.11 13.10 15.59
C GLN A 66 -9.55 11.64 15.38
N LEU A 67 -8.65 10.81 14.86
CA LEU A 67 -8.92 9.39 14.70
C LEU A 67 -9.22 8.71 16.05
N ASN A 68 -8.49 9.08 17.09
CA ASN A 68 -8.72 8.51 18.42
C ASN A 68 -10.09 8.85 19.00
N LYS A 69 -10.76 9.87 18.49
CA LYS A 69 -12.12 10.24 18.91
C LYS A 69 -13.20 9.39 18.26
N LEU A 70 -12.88 8.66 17.19
CA LEU A 70 -13.86 7.78 16.54
C LEU A 70 -14.08 6.53 17.39
N VAL A 71 -15.35 6.24 17.68
CA VAL A 71 -15.74 5.11 18.54
C VAL A 71 -15.20 3.79 18.00
N ASN A 72 -15.18 3.64 16.68
CA ASN A 72 -14.79 2.40 16.02
C ASN A 72 -13.27 2.19 15.92
N VAL A 73 -12.47 3.21 16.27
CA VAL A 73 -11.00 3.10 16.26
C VAL A 73 -10.54 2.57 17.61
N LEU A 74 -9.83 1.43 17.55
CA LEU A 74 -9.39 0.72 18.76
C LEU A 74 -7.98 1.09 19.17
N LYS A 75 -7.07 1.24 18.17
CA LYS A 75 -5.67 1.56 18.45
C LYS A 75 -5.02 2.15 17.22
N ILE A 76 -4.18 3.15 17.43
CA ILE A 76 -3.38 3.75 16.36
C ILE A 76 -1.91 3.63 16.76
N VAL A 77 -1.08 3.15 15.83
CA VAL A 77 0.37 3.13 15.98
C VAL A 77 0.98 3.80 14.75
N GLU A 78 1.77 4.83 14.99
CA GLU A 78 2.61 5.39 13.93
C GLU A 78 3.88 4.56 13.83
N LEU A 79 4.16 4.04 12.63
CA LEU A 79 5.31 3.18 12.39
C LEU A 79 6.48 4.02 11.90
N ASP A 80 7.61 3.91 12.59
CA ASP A 80 8.85 4.51 12.15
C ASP A 80 9.40 3.73 10.96
N GLN A 81 9.73 4.41 9.88
CA GLN A 81 10.26 3.75 8.68
C GLN A 81 11.56 3.00 8.95
N ALA A 82 12.39 3.51 9.87
CA ALA A 82 13.66 2.87 10.22
C ALA A 82 13.46 1.56 11.00
N ASP A 83 12.40 1.47 11.78
CA ASP A 83 12.14 0.34 12.68
C ASP A 83 10.98 -0.56 12.22
N SER A 84 10.44 -0.32 11.04
CA SER A 84 9.35 -1.12 10.51
C SER A 84 9.74 -1.80 9.20
N VAL A 85 9.05 -2.90 8.92
CA VAL A 85 9.18 -3.62 7.65
C VAL A 85 7.92 -3.35 6.83
N GLN A 86 8.12 -2.79 5.64
CA GLN A 86 7.02 -2.46 4.75
C GLN A 86 7.22 -3.15 3.41
N ARG A 87 6.17 -3.78 2.89
CA ARG A 87 6.19 -4.46 1.61
C ARG A 87 4.91 -4.18 0.85
N GLU A 88 5.02 -4.12 -0.47
CA GLU A 88 3.89 -4.00 -1.37
C GLU A 88 3.72 -5.28 -2.15
N LEU A 89 2.48 -5.64 -2.43
CA LEU A 89 2.14 -6.68 -3.39
C LEU A 89 1.73 -6.01 -4.69
N LEU A 90 2.42 -6.36 -5.77
CA LEU A 90 2.11 -5.88 -7.12
C LEU A 90 1.59 -7.03 -7.97
N LEU A 91 0.48 -6.79 -8.66
CA LEU A 91 0.03 -7.64 -9.77
C LEU A 91 -0.01 -6.77 -11.02
N ILE A 92 0.71 -7.14 -12.06
CA ILE A 92 0.76 -6.37 -13.29
C ILE A 92 0.63 -7.29 -14.49
N LYS A 93 -0.24 -6.88 -15.43
CA LYS A 93 -0.38 -7.56 -16.72
C LYS A 93 0.50 -6.84 -17.74
N VAL A 94 1.37 -7.61 -18.39
CA VAL A 94 2.34 -7.10 -19.34
C VAL A 94 2.09 -7.74 -20.70
N LEU A 95 2.08 -6.93 -21.75
CA LEU A 95 2.05 -7.45 -23.10
C LEU A 95 3.37 -8.17 -23.39
N ALA A 96 3.29 -9.42 -23.79
CA ALA A 96 4.45 -10.27 -24.03
C ALA A 96 4.09 -11.27 -25.14
N ASN A 97 4.38 -10.88 -26.37
CA ASN A 97 4.23 -11.75 -27.52
C ASN A 97 5.47 -12.66 -27.67
N ASP A 98 5.51 -13.48 -28.71
CA ASP A 98 6.63 -14.40 -28.95
C ASP A 98 7.97 -13.66 -29.01
N ALA A 99 7.99 -12.45 -29.60
CA ALA A 99 9.22 -11.68 -29.75
C ALA A 99 9.73 -11.05 -28.45
N SER A 100 8.85 -10.66 -27.55
CA SER A 100 9.21 -9.94 -26.30
C SER A 100 9.19 -10.81 -25.06
N ARG A 101 8.61 -12.00 -25.14
CA ARG A 101 8.37 -12.86 -23.95
C ARG A 101 9.66 -13.22 -23.22
N THR A 102 10.71 -13.60 -23.93
CA THR A 102 11.98 -13.97 -23.33
C THR A 102 12.57 -12.80 -22.50
N ALA A 103 12.55 -11.59 -23.07
CA ALA A 103 13.05 -10.41 -22.37
C ALA A 103 12.24 -10.11 -21.09
N VAL A 104 10.91 -10.23 -21.17
CA VAL A 104 10.04 -10.03 -20.01
C VAL A 104 10.35 -11.06 -18.93
N LEU A 105 10.48 -12.34 -19.29
CA LEU A 105 10.77 -13.40 -18.32
C LEU A 105 12.15 -13.24 -17.67
N GLN A 106 13.14 -12.71 -18.40
CA GLN A 106 14.45 -12.40 -17.81
C GLN A 106 14.33 -11.30 -16.76
N ILE A 107 13.54 -10.27 -17.01
CA ILE A 107 13.29 -9.20 -16.02
C ILE A 107 12.60 -9.78 -14.78
N VAL A 108 11.61 -10.64 -14.97
CA VAL A 108 10.91 -11.33 -13.86
C VAL A 108 11.92 -12.06 -12.96
N ASP A 109 12.85 -12.81 -13.55
CA ASP A 109 13.86 -13.54 -12.80
C ASP A 109 14.82 -12.61 -12.05
N LEU A 110 15.26 -11.52 -12.69
CA LEU A 110 16.16 -10.55 -12.06
C LEU A 110 15.57 -9.94 -10.79
N PHE A 111 14.29 -9.69 -10.80
CA PHE A 111 13.58 -9.10 -9.66
C PHE A 111 13.03 -10.14 -8.69
N ARG A 112 13.24 -11.43 -8.96
CA ARG A 112 12.65 -12.54 -8.17
C ARG A 112 11.14 -12.42 -8.06
N ALA A 113 10.51 -11.96 -9.15
CA ALA A 113 9.07 -11.92 -9.29
C ALA A 113 8.58 -13.28 -9.81
N HIS A 114 7.28 -13.44 -9.92
CA HIS A 114 6.66 -14.69 -10.36
C HIS A 114 5.64 -14.42 -11.45
N VAL A 115 5.58 -15.29 -12.46
CA VAL A 115 4.49 -15.29 -13.42
C VAL A 115 3.36 -16.12 -12.85
N VAL A 116 2.18 -15.52 -12.71
CA VAL A 116 1.02 -16.19 -12.11
C VAL A 116 -0.09 -16.48 -13.11
N ASP A 117 -0.02 -15.90 -14.29
CA ASP A 117 -0.96 -16.19 -15.38
C ASP A 117 -0.28 -15.95 -16.72
N VAL A 118 -0.60 -16.79 -17.72
CA VAL A 118 0.01 -16.74 -19.04
C VAL A 118 -1.07 -16.83 -20.11
N HIS A 119 -1.02 -15.88 -21.04
CA HIS A 119 -1.83 -15.89 -22.26
C HIS A 119 -0.89 -15.79 -23.47
N PRO A 120 -1.38 -16.08 -24.71
CA PRO A 120 -0.51 -15.98 -25.88
C PRO A 120 0.17 -14.62 -26.06
N ASP A 121 -0.49 -13.52 -25.70
CA ASP A 121 0.01 -12.17 -25.92
C ASP A 121 0.38 -11.43 -24.64
N SER A 122 0.23 -12.06 -23.48
CA SER A 122 0.45 -11.37 -22.20
C SER A 122 0.79 -12.33 -21.08
N VAL A 123 1.40 -11.78 -20.04
CA VAL A 123 1.64 -12.50 -18.77
C VAL A 123 1.23 -11.60 -17.63
N VAL A 124 0.79 -12.20 -16.52
CA VAL A 124 0.56 -11.49 -15.27
C VAL A 124 1.69 -11.83 -14.32
N ILE A 125 2.32 -10.80 -13.79
CA ILE A 125 3.48 -10.89 -12.92
C ILE A 125 3.07 -10.48 -11.51
N GLU A 126 3.47 -11.26 -10.51
CA GLU A 126 3.31 -10.96 -9.10
C GLU A 126 4.67 -10.65 -8.50
N MET A 127 4.76 -9.60 -7.72
CA MET A 127 5.97 -9.31 -6.94
C MET A 127 5.60 -8.74 -5.58
N VAL A 128 6.35 -9.17 -4.56
CA VAL A 128 6.32 -8.55 -3.24
C VAL A 128 7.68 -7.90 -3.00
N GLY A 129 7.67 -6.63 -2.65
CA GLY A 129 8.91 -5.91 -2.41
C GLY A 129 8.70 -4.55 -1.78
N SER A 130 9.81 -3.85 -1.54
CA SER A 130 9.76 -2.46 -1.11
C SER A 130 9.23 -1.57 -2.23
N GLU A 131 8.80 -0.36 -1.90
CA GLU A 131 8.31 0.59 -2.90
C GLU A 131 9.35 0.85 -3.99
N SER A 132 10.61 1.02 -3.63
CA SER A 132 11.69 1.27 -4.59
C SER A 132 11.91 0.08 -5.52
N LYS A 133 11.83 -1.14 -5.00
CA LYS A 133 11.98 -2.36 -5.80
C LYS A 133 10.81 -2.53 -6.77
N VAL A 134 9.59 -2.28 -6.32
CA VAL A 134 8.39 -2.32 -7.17
C VAL A 134 8.52 -1.30 -8.30
N GLN A 135 8.94 -0.08 -7.99
CA GLN A 135 9.11 0.96 -8.98
C GLN A 135 10.21 0.61 -10.01
N ALA A 136 11.31 0.00 -9.55
CA ALA A 136 12.39 -0.45 -10.42
C ALA A 136 11.90 -1.53 -11.41
N LEU A 137 11.08 -2.47 -10.93
CA LEU A 137 10.48 -3.48 -11.81
C LEU A 137 9.59 -2.83 -12.88
N LEU A 138 8.71 -1.92 -12.47
CA LEU A 138 7.82 -1.22 -13.39
C LEU A 138 8.60 -0.45 -14.45
N ASN A 139 9.67 0.23 -14.06
CA ASN A 139 10.52 0.96 -14.99
C ASN A 139 11.22 0.02 -15.98
N SER A 140 11.65 -1.15 -15.53
CA SER A 140 12.31 -2.14 -16.36
C SER A 140 11.37 -2.79 -17.39
N LEU A 141 10.07 -2.84 -17.08
CA LEU A 141 9.05 -3.43 -17.97
C LEU A 141 8.52 -2.44 -19.01
N ARG A 142 8.81 -1.16 -18.87
CA ARG A 142 8.40 -0.15 -19.86
C ARG A 142 9.24 -0.30 -21.12
N PRO A 143 8.61 -0.12 -22.32
CA PRO A 143 9.34 -0.16 -23.59
C PRO A 143 10.38 0.95 -23.70
#